data_9e6a94cb6116850e02667cd90b2239bc
#
_entry.id   9e6a94cb6116850e02667cd90b2239bc
#
_cell.length_a   1.000
_cell.length_b   1.000
_cell.length_c   1.000
_cell.angle_alpha   90.00
_cell.angle_beta   90.00
_cell.angle_gamma   90.00
#
_symmetry.space_group_name_H-M   'P 1'
#
loop_
_entity.id
_entity.type
_entity.pdbx_description
1 polymer ?
#
loop_
_entity_poly.entity_id
_entity_poly.type
_entity_poly.pdbx_seq_one_letter_code
_entity_poly.pdbx_strand_id
1 'polypeptide(L)'
;MEAIDQTLSEFVDRPVDMIDPVERAILRIGVYELVNRLDMPYRVVLNEGINLAKYFGADGSHKYVNGILDKVAQQKRTIEIKSKVQGER
;
A
#
# COMPACT_ATOMS: atom_id res chain seq x y z
N MET A 1 8.56 -0.05 13.28
CA MET A 1 8.78 0.62 11.99
C MET A 1 9.79 -0.08 11.10
N GLU A 2 10.82 -0.71 11.69
CA GLU A 2 11.83 -1.36 10.87
C GLU A 2 11.27 -2.45 9.96
N ALA A 3 10.41 -3.30 10.49
CA ALA A 3 9.83 -4.39 9.69
C ALA A 3 8.98 -3.85 8.55
N ILE A 4 8.22 -2.77 8.81
CA ILE A 4 7.38 -2.15 7.78
C ILE A 4 8.27 -1.50 6.72
N ASP A 5 9.32 -0.80 7.14
CA ASP A 5 10.23 -0.14 6.20
C ASP A 5 11.02 -1.15 5.37
N GLN A 6 11.39 -2.29 5.95
CA GLN A 6 12.03 -3.34 5.19
C GLN A 6 11.12 -3.87 4.09
N THR A 7 9.87 -4.13 4.44
CA THR A 7 8.90 -4.57 3.44
C THR A 7 8.72 -3.51 2.36
N LEU A 8 8.51 -2.25 2.79
CA LEU A 8 8.30 -1.15 1.87
C LEU A 8 9.49 -0.97 0.92
N SER A 9 10.71 -1.12 1.44
CA SER A 9 11.91 -0.91 0.63
C SER A 9 12.01 -1.87 -0.56
N GLU A 10 11.33 -3.00 -0.50
CA GLU A 10 11.32 -3.98 -1.60
C GLU A 10 10.49 -3.50 -2.79
N PHE A 11 9.62 -2.52 -2.58
CA PHE A 11 8.65 -2.09 -3.59
C PHE A 11 8.87 -0.68 -4.09
N VAL A 12 9.77 0.09 -3.48
CA VAL A 12 10.05 1.46 -3.90
C VAL A 12 11.36 1.52 -4.67
N ASP A 13 11.48 2.54 -5.51
CA ASP A 13 12.63 2.70 -6.40
C ASP A 13 13.73 3.58 -5.78
N ARG A 14 13.57 3.97 -4.53
CA ARG A 14 14.50 4.85 -3.82
C ARG A 14 14.51 4.47 -2.34
N PRO A 15 15.53 4.92 -1.57
CA PRO A 15 15.52 4.67 -0.13
C PRO A 15 14.27 5.24 0.54
N VAL A 16 13.76 4.51 1.53
CA VAL A 16 12.51 4.91 2.20
C VAL A 16 12.60 6.32 2.78
N ASP A 17 13.76 6.67 3.34
CA ASP A 17 13.95 8.00 3.94
C ASP A 17 14.03 9.13 2.91
N MET A 18 14.11 8.80 1.63
CA MET A 18 14.10 9.78 0.54
C MET A 18 12.72 10.00 -0.05
N ILE A 19 11.72 9.25 0.42
CA ILE A 19 10.34 9.44 -0.01
C ILE A 19 9.75 10.64 0.71
N ASP A 20 8.92 11.42 0.02
CA ASP A 20 8.21 12.55 0.63
C ASP A 20 7.58 12.10 1.95
N PRO A 21 7.75 12.88 3.04
CA PRO A 21 7.26 12.45 4.36
C PRO A 21 5.77 12.12 4.42
N VAL A 22 4.92 12.83 3.69
CA VAL A 22 3.49 12.55 3.68
C VAL A 22 3.22 11.23 2.98
N GLU A 23 3.81 11.04 1.80
CA GLU A 23 3.68 9.78 1.07
C GLU A 23 4.23 8.61 1.89
N ARG A 24 5.38 8.82 2.53
CA ARG A 24 5.99 7.78 3.37
C ARG A 24 5.08 7.36 4.52
N ALA A 25 4.45 8.33 5.18
CA ALA A 25 3.53 8.03 6.27
C ALA A 25 2.34 7.20 5.79
N ILE A 26 1.77 7.58 4.66
CA ILE A 26 0.63 6.88 4.07
C ILE A 26 1.02 5.47 3.66
N LEU A 27 2.20 5.32 3.04
CA LEU A 27 2.70 4.03 2.63
C LEU A 27 2.95 3.11 3.82
N ARG A 28 3.49 3.65 4.92
CA ARG A 28 3.71 2.86 6.13
C ARG A 28 2.40 2.34 6.71
N ILE A 29 1.38 3.18 6.76
CA ILE A 29 0.06 2.77 7.24
C ILE A 29 -0.49 1.67 6.36
N GLY A 30 -0.44 1.85 5.04
CA GLY A 30 -0.98 0.88 4.09
C GLY A 30 -0.25 -0.45 4.15
N VAL A 31 1.08 -0.44 4.20
CA VAL A 31 1.87 -1.66 4.31
C VAL A 31 1.53 -2.40 5.61
N TYR A 32 1.45 -1.66 6.73
CA TYR A 32 1.08 -2.27 8.01
C TYR A 32 -0.27 -2.98 7.89
N GLU A 33 -1.26 -2.32 7.33
CA GLU A 33 -2.60 -2.88 7.19
C GLU A 33 -2.61 -4.09 6.27
N LEU A 34 -1.90 -4.01 5.15
CA LEU A 34 -1.85 -5.13 4.21
C LEU A 34 -1.20 -6.37 4.81
N VAL A 35 -0.19 -6.18 5.64
CA VAL A 35 0.56 -7.30 6.24
C VAL A 35 -0.10 -7.81 7.52
N ASN A 36 -0.62 -6.92 8.35
CA ASN A 36 -1.05 -7.27 9.70
C ASN A 36 -2.56 -7.23 9.93
N ARG A 37 -3.31 -6.51 9.11
CA ARG A 37 -4.76 -6.39 9.28
C ARG A 37 -5.48 -7.16 8.18
N LEU A 38 -5.40 -8.49 8.26
CA LEU A 38 -5.99 -9.35 7.24
C LEU A 38 -7.51 -9.32 7.23
N ASP A 39 -8.12 -8.79 8.28
CA ASP A 39 -9.55 -8.54 8.36
C ASP A 39 -9.98 -7.39 7.44
N MET A 40 -9.06 -6.53 7.04
CA MET A 40 -9.36 -5.43 6.12
C MET A 40 -9.12 -5.89 4.69
N PRO A 41 -10.15 -5.83 3.81
CA PRO A 41 -9.95 -6.16 2.40
C PRO A 41 -8.89 -5.27 1.77
N TYR A 42 -8.05 -5.84 0.91
CA TYR A 42 -6.94 -5.07 0.34
C TYR A 42 -7.43 -3.84 -0.44
N ARG A 43 -8.59 -3.93 -1.10
CA ARG A 43 -9.14 -2.79 -1.84
C ARG A 43 -9.49 -1.62 -0.92
N VAL A 44 -9.94 -1.93 0.29
CA VAL A 44 -10.22 -0.89 1.30
C VAL A 44 -8.93 -0.19 1.69
N VAL A 45 -7.85 -0.95 1.90
CA VAL A 45 -6.55 -0.39 2.24
C VAL A 45 -6.06 0.53 1.12
N LEU A 46 -6.16 0.08 -0.13
CA LEU A 46 -5.73 0.89 -1.26
C LEU A 46 -6.56 2.17 -1.38
N ASN A 47 -7.88 2.06 -1.24
CA ASN A 47 -8.75 3.23 -1.33
C ASN A 47 -8.46 4.25 -0.24
N GLU A 48 -8.18 3.80 0.97
CA GLU A 48 -7.81 4.69 2.07
C GLU A 48 -6.50 5.42 1.75
N GLY A 49 -5.51 4.69 1.22
CA GLY A 49 -4.25 5.29 0.83
C GLY A 49 -4.42 6.35 -0.25
N ILE A 50 -5.23 6.05 -1.26
CA ILE A 50 -5.52 7.01 -2.33
C ILE A 50 -6.18 8.26 -1.75
N ASN A 51 -7.18 8.09 -0.89
CA ASN A 51 -7.90 9.22 -0.31
C ASN A 51 -7.02 10.09 0.57
N LEU A 52 -6.16 9.46 1.38
CA LEU A 52 -5.21 10.19 2.21
C LEU A 52 -4.23 10.98 1.35
N ALA A 53 -3.75 10.38 0.26
CA ALA A 53 -2.82 11.05 -0.63
C ALA A 53 -3.48 12.21 -1.37
N LYS A 54 -4.73 12.07 -1.77
CA LYS A 54 -5.47 13.15 -2.41
C LYS A 54 -5.70 14.30 -1.45
N TYR A 55 -5.93 13.99 -0.17
CA TYR A 55 -6.26 14.99 0.83
C TYR A 55 -5.00 15.73 1.34
N PHE A 56 -3.95 14.99 1.62
CA PHE A 56 -2.75 15.54 2.28
C PHE A 56 -1.53 15.65 1.38
N GLY A 57 -1.49 14.94 0.27
CA GLY A 57 -0.32 14.88 -0.58
C GLY A 57 -0.30 15.95 -1.66
N ALA A 58 0.84 16.03 -2.36
CA ALA A 58 0.99 16.90 -3.51
C ALA A 58 0.26 16.31 -4.71
N ASP A 59 0.18 17.08 -5.79
CA ASP A 59 -0.45 16.63 -7.02
C ASP A 59 0.21 15.34 -7.50
N GLY A 60 -0.61 14.34 -7.79
CA GLY A 60 -0.14 13.08 -8.29
C GLY A 60 0.33 12.08 -7.24
N SER A 61 0.42 12.50 -5.95
CA SER A 61 0.82 11.60 -4.88
C SER A 61 -0.01 10.33 -4.82
N HIS A 62 -1.33 10.44 -5.07
CA HIS A 62 -2.21 9.28 -4.99
C HIS A 62 -1.85 8.20 -6.01
N LYS A 63 -1.33 8.59 -7.16
CA LYS A 63 -0.90 7.62 -8.18
C LYS A 63 0.31 6.83 -7.71
N TYR A 64 1.27 7.52 -7.12
CA TYR A 64 2.47 6.88 -6.58
C TYR A 64 2.11 5.94 -5.44
N VAL A 65 1.31 6.43 -4.48
CA VAL A 65 0.89 5.64 -3.33
C VAL A 65 0.11 4.40 -3.78
N ASN A 66 -0.85 4.58 -4.68
CA ASN A 66 -1.64 3.46 -5.17
C ASN A 66 -0.78 2.43 -5.88
N GLY A 67 0.16 2.88 -6.71
CA GLY A 67 1.04 1.97 -7.44
C GLY A 67 1.88 1.12 -6.51
N ILE A 68 2.44 1.71 -5.46
CA ILE A 68 3.26 0.97 -4.48
C ILE A 68 2.38 0.03 -3.66
N LEU A 69 1.26 0.52 -3.13
CA LEU A 69 0.40 -0.32 -2.29
C LEU A 69 -0.21 -1.48 -3.09
N ASP A 70 -0.51 -1.25 -4.37
CA ASP A 70 -1.01 -2.32 -5.22
C ASP A 70 0.04 -3.42 -5.38
N LYS A 71 1.30 -3.06 -5.59
CA LYS A 71 2.39 -4.04 -5.69
C LYS A 71 2.52 -4.84 -4.39
N VAL A 72 2.45 -4.17 -3.24
CA VAL A 72 2.51 -4.84 -1.95
C VAL A 72 1.33 -5.81 -1.80
N ALA A 73 0.13 -5.36 -2.18
CA ALA A 73 -1.07 -6.19 -2.09
C ALA A 73 -0.96 -7.43 -2.98
N GLN A 74 -0.45 -7.28 -4.20
CA GLN A 74 -0.30 -8.41 -5.12
C GLN A 74 0.56 -9.50 -4.52
N GLN A 75 1.58 -9.14 -3.74
CA GLN A 75 2.44 -10.12 -3.11
C GLN A 75 1.91 -10.60 -1.76
N LYS A 76 1.41 -9.71 -0.93
CA LYS A 76 1.02 -10.05 0.46
C LYS A 76 -0.42 -10.53 0.59
N ARG A 77 -1.26 -10.24 -0.38
CA ARG A 77 -2.67 -10.64 -0.38
C ARG A 77 -2.98 -11.56 -1.56
N THR A 78 -2.02 -12.37 -1.97
CA THR A 78 -2.13 -13.25 -3.13
C THR A 78 -3.35 -14.17 -3.03
N ILE A 79 -3.57 -14.77 -1.87
CA ILE A 79 -4.69 -15.71 -1.67
C ILE A 79 -6.02 -14.98 -1.79
N GLU A 80 -6.13 -13.79 -1.19
CA GLU A 80 -7.35 -12.98 -1.25
C GLU A 80 -7.68 -12.64 -2.70
N ILE A 81 -6.69 -12.17 -3.46
CA ILE A 81 -6.88 -11.75 -4.84
C ILE A 81 -7.29 -12.93 -5.71
N LYS A 82 -6.61 -14.06 -5.58
CA LYS A 82 -6.92 -15.26 -6.36
C LYS A 82 -8.29 -15.82 -6.03
N SER A 83 -8.65 -15.86 -4.74
CA SER A 83 -9.95 -16.35 -4.30
C SER A 83 -11.07 -15.49 -4.88
N LYS A 84 -10.88 -14.18 -4.93
CA LYS A 84 -11.88 -13.27 -5.47
C LYS A 84 -12.08 -13.49 -6.97
N VAL A 85 -10.99 -13.67 -7.71
CA VAL A 85 -11.07 -13.95 -9.14
C VAL A 85 -11.81 -15.27 -9.39
N GLN A 86 -11.47 -16.30 -8.61
CA GLN A 86 -12.14 -17.60 -8.73
C GLN A 86 -13.63 -17.52 -8.32
N GLY A 87 -13.95 -16.72 -7.33
CA GLY A 87 -15.30 -16.57 -6.85
C GLY A 87 -16.23 -15.87 -7.83
N GLU A 88 -15.68 -15.19 -8.82
CA GLU A 88 -16.47 -14.46 -9.81
C GLU A 88 -16.92 -15.33 -10.98
N ARG A 89 -16.53 -16.56 -11.00
CA ARG A 89 -16.91 -17.48 -12.09
C ARG A 89 -18.35 -17.96 -11.99
#